data_0c206d0f9823b406066d206510427c35
#
_entry.id   0c206d0f9823b406066d206510427c35
#
_cell.length_a   1.000
_cell.length_b   1.000
_cell.length_c   1.000
_cell.angle_alpha   90.00
_cell.angle_beta   90.00
_cell.angle_gamma   90.00
#
_symmetry.space_group_name_H-M   'P 1'
#
loop_
_entity.id
_entity.type
_entity.pdbx_description
1 polymer ?
#
loop_
_entity_poly.entity_id
_entity_poly.type
_entity_poly.pdbx_seq_one_letter_code
_entity_poly.pdbx_strand_id
1 'polypeptide(L)'
;MSSLNPSTSILGQRKAKHLLRRSCFQYSKAVLDQFAALTPEQALDQLTVEPTVFWEDPYDTNVNPQTGVSDDFWIHTPNTVPSDFPYGQNRKQAIVSGWWWYNAYKQNNLKHKLTFFLHTTFTVSKDDGVGKSSYFYDYLKLLEFYAFGNIKTLAKKITYDNGMLNYLDNTTNNKNNPNENYAREFLELFTILKGPQIGEGNYTNYTETDIQTTAKIFSGIKMKPNRDVIDPDTGIPMGYALVGQHNTDSKTFSNAFNNQTISGQSDEAGIKQEIDDYVEMV
;
A
#
# COMPACT_ATOMS: atom_id res chain seq x y z
N MET A 1 26.25 3.72 -29.51
CA MET A 1 25.09 3.52 -28.64
C MET A 1 25.28 2.18 -27.92
N SER A 2 25.20 2.15 -26.61
CA SER A 2 25.25 0.88 -25.87
C SER A 2 24.02 0.05 -26.25
N SER A 3 24.23 -1.23 -26.59
CA SER A 3 23.16 -2.17 -26.86
C SER A 3 22.30 -2.32 -25.59
N LEU A 4 20.97 -2.23 -25.71
CA LEU A 4 20.00 -2.55 -24.66
C LEU A 4 19.77 -4.06 -24.52
N ASN A 5 20.50 -4.88 -25.26
CA ASN A 5 20.38 -6.33 -25.17
C ASN A 5 20.80 -6.81 -23.77
N PRO A 6 20.01 -7.70 -23.14
CA PRO A 6 20.37 -8.28 -21.87
C PRO A 6 21.74 -8.96 -21.90
N SER A 7 22.52 -8.80 -20.84
CA SER A 7 23.79 -9.53 -20.70
C SER A 7 23.48 -11.01 -20.44
N THR A 8 24.12 -11.90 -21.20
CA THR A 8 23.98 -13.36 -21.06
C THR A 8 25.18 -14.01 -20.35
N SER A 9 26.25 -13.23 -20.12
CA SER A 9 27.44 -13.72 -19.40
C SER A 9 27.20 -13.77 -17.89
N ILE A 10 27.95 -14.62 -17.19
CA ILE A 10 27.94 -14.68 -15.72
C ILE A 10 28.21 -13.28 -15.12
N LEU A 11 27.60 -13.02 -13.97
CA LEU A 11 27.66 -11.73 -13.31
C LEU A 11 29.06 -11.36 -12.83
N GLY A 12 29.80 -12.31 -12.27
CA GLY A 12 31.05 -12.06 -11.54
C GLY A 12 30.81 -11.27 -10.26
N GLN A 13 31.80 -11.14 -9.40
CA GLN A 13 31.72 -10.57 -8.07
C GLN A 13 31.15 -9.12 -8.06
N ARG A 14 31.59 -8.29 -9.00
CA ARG A 14 31.20 -6.86 -9.03
C ARG A 14 29.71 -6.67 -9.33
N LYS A 15 29.20 -7.35 -10.37
CA LYS A 15 27.80 -7.22 -10.78
C LYS A 15 26.87 -7.91 -9.77
N ALA A 16 27.25 -9.09 -9.27
CA ALA A 16 26.50 -9.80 -8.25
C ALA A 16 26.37 -8.97 -6.96
N LYS A 17 27.45 -8.35 -6.51
CA LYS A 17 27.44 -7.42 -5.37
C LYS A 17 26.51 -6.22 -5.59
N HIS A 18 26.53 -5.64 -6.79
CA HIS A 18 25.63 -4.55 -7.14
C HIS A 18 24.17 -4.99 -7.12
N LEU A 19 23.85 -6.12 -7.75
CA LEU A 19 22.52 -6.69 -7.80
C LEU A 19 21.97 -6.97 -6.38
N LEU A 20 22.70 -7.71 -5.57
CA LEU A 20 22.28 -8.08 -4.21
C LEU A 20 22.06 -6.86 -3.31
N ARG A 21 22.91 -5.82 -3.40
CA ARG A 21 22.71 -4.56 -2.67
C ARG A 21 21.41 -3.84 -3.02
N ARG A 22 20.97 -3.96 -4.27
CA ARG A 22 19.72 -3.34 -4.74
C ARG A 22 18.50 -4.18 -4.42
N SER A 23 18.66 -5.51 -4.40
CA SER A 23 17.56 -6.46 -4.34
C SER A 23 17.30 -7.03 -2.94
N CYS A 24 18.27 -6.97 -2.02
CA CYS A 24 18.17 -7.60 -0.70
C CYS A 24 18.53 -6.62 0.42
N PHE A 25 18.08 -6.88 1.64
CA PHE A 25 18.48 -6.11 2.82
C PHE A 25 19.83 -6.56 3.36
N GLN A 26 20.16 -7.84 3.22
CA GLN A 26 21.45 -8.40 3.61
C GLN A 26 21.81 -9.58 2.69
N TYR A 27 23.07 -9.97 2.67
CA TYR A 27 23.57 -11.20 2.05
C TYR A 27 24.91 -11.60 2.65
N SER A 28 25.19 -12.89 2.71
CA SER A 28 26.47 -13.43 3.15
C SER A 28 27.49 -13.47 1.99
N LYS A 29 28.77 -13.70 2.34
CA LYS A 29 29.78 -13.95 1.31
C LYS A 29 29.45 -15.18 0.47
N ALA A 30 28.93 -16.24 1.06
CA ALA A 30 28.52 -17.44 0.33
C ALA A 30 27.44 -17.15 -0.73
N VAL A 31 26.44 -16.33 -0.38
CA VAL A 31 25.41 -15.87 -1.33
C VAL A 31 26.03 -15.03 -2.44
N LEU A 32 26.95 -14.13 -2.12
CA LEU A 32 27.66 -13.34 -3.13
C LEU A 32 28.43 -14.23 -4.11
N ASP A 33 29.15 -15.23 -3.60
CA ASP A 33 29.94 -16.17 -4.44
C ASP A 33 28.99 -17.01 -5.33
N GLN A 34 27.86 -17.46 -4.80
CA GLN A 34 26.82 -18.15 -5.55
C GLN A 34 26.29 -17.28 -6.70
N PHE A 35 25.87 -16.06 -6.40
CA PHE A 35 25.33 -15.13 -7.41
C PHE A 35 26.37 -14.70 -8.44
N ALA A 36 27.63 -14.63 -8.06
CA ALA A 36 28.72 -14.32 -9.00
C ALA A 36 28.88 -15.37 -10.11
N ALA A 37 28.48 -16.60 -9.87
CA ALA A 37 28.51 -17.69 -10.84
C ALA A 37 27.26 -17.77 -11.74
N LEU A 38 26.24 -16.99 -11.48
CA LEU A 38 24.96 -17.00 -12.21
C LEU A 38 24.99 -16.03 -13.39
N THR A 39 24.17 -16.32 -14.41
CA THR A 39 23.76 -15.32 -15.40
C THR A 39 22.75 -14.34 -14.77
N PRO A 40 22.52 -13.14 -15.38
CA PRO A 40 21.49 -12.22 -14.89
C PRO A 40 20.10 -12.83 -14.80
N GLU A 41 19.69 -13.65 -15.76
CA GLU A 41 18.43 -14.37 -15.78
C GLU A 41 18.30 -15.32 -14.60
N GLN A 42 19.29 -16.22 -14.41
CA GLN A 42 19.31 -17.15 -13.28
C GLN A 42 19.29 -16.43 -11.91
N ALA A 43 19.99 -15.30 -11.82
CA ALA A 43 20.00 -14.50 -10.60
C ALA A 43 18.65 -13.84 -10.34
N LEU A 44 17.98 -13.36 -11.39
CA LEU A 44 16.64 -12.79 -11.26
C LEU A 44 15.61 -13.85 -10.85
N ASP A 45 15.65 -15.04 -11.47
CA ASP A 45 14.81 -16.18 -11.12
C ASP A 45 14.91 -16.51 -9.62
N GLN A 46 16.13 -16.54 -9.07
CA GLN A 46 16.34 -16.79 -7.64
C GLN A 46 15.81 -15.67 -6.74
N LEU A 47 15.94 -14.41 -7.19
CA LEU A 47 15.46 -13.24 -6.41
C LEU A 47 13.94 -13.07 -6.42
N THR A 48 13.26 -13.65 -7.40
CA THR A 48 11.81 -13.50 -7.60
C THR A 48 11.00 -14.75 -7.20
N VAL A 49 11.64 -15.79 -6.70
CA VAL A 49 10.94 -16.92 -6.08
C VAL A 49 10.12 -16.42 -4.90
N GLU A 50 8.94 -16.99 -4.70
CA GLU A 50 8.10 -16.63 -3.54
C GLU A 50 8.88 -16.82 -2.24
N PRO A 51 8.97 -15.82 -1.36
CA PRO A 51 9.80 -15.90 -0.17
C PRO A 51 9.29 -16.95 0.82
N THR A 52 10.21 -17.63 1.47
CA THR A 52 9.88 -18.49 2.61
C THR A 52 9.46 -17.64 3.80
N VAL A 53 8.37 -18.00 4.44
CA VAL A 53 7.92 -17.35 5.68
C VAL A 53 8.59 -18.04 6.87
N PHE A 54 9.38 -17.29 7.64
CA PHE A 54 10.08 -17.77 8.83
C PHE A 54 9.34 -17.46 10.12
N TRP A 55 8.61 -16.39 10.15
CA TRP A 55 7.70 -15.99 11.20
C TRP A 55 6.34 -15.75 10.57
N GLU A 56 5.43 -16.70 10.69
CA GLU A 56 4.19 -16.76 9.92
C GLU A 56 3.29 -15.57 10.23
N ASP A 57 2.93 -15.36 11.50
CA ASP A 57 2.10 -14.26 11.94
C ASP A 57 2.67 -13.56 13.18
N PRO A 58 2.60 -12.24 13.29
CA PRO A 58 3.00 -11.56 14.50
C PRO A 58 2.09 -12.01 15.67
N TYR A 59 2.67 -12.23 16.84
CA TYR A 59 1.94 -12.58 18.05
C TYR A 59 2.52 -11.86 19.27
N ASP A 60 1.68 -11.64 20.30
CA ASP A 60 2.06 -11.03 21.56
C ASP A 60 1.74 -11.99 22.72
N THR A 61 2.76 -12.47 23.41
CA THR A 61 2.65 -13.37 24.56
C THR A 61 2.29 -12.66 25.86
N ASN A 62 2.18 -11.35 25.87
CA ASN A 62 1.83 -10.61 27.07
C ASN A 62 0.35 -10.74 27.40
N VAL A 63 0.10 -11.01 28.66
CA VAL A 63 -1.26 -10.96 29.22
C VAL A 63 -1.72 -9.51 29.30
N ASN A 64 -2.89 -9.22 28.78
CA ASN A 64 -3.54 -7.92 28.96
C ASN A 64 -3.86 -7.74 30.47
N PRO A 65 -3.28 -6.75 31.15
CA PRO A 65 -3.46 -6.57 32.60
C PRO A 65 -4.90 -6.19 33.01
N GLN A 66 -5.73 -5.76 32.05
CA GLN A 66 -7.12 -5.39 32.32
C GLN A 66 -8.08 -6.57 32.18
N THR A 67 -7.78 -7.49 31.26
CA THR A 67 -8.63 -8.67 31.00
C THR A 67 -8.08 -9.96 31.57
N GLY A 68 -6.79 -10.01 31.90
CA GLY A 68 -6.10 -11.23 32.34
C GLY A 68 -5.91 -12.27 31.22
N VAL A 69 -6.19 -11.90 29.96
CA VAL A 69 -6.15 -12.80 28.80
C VAL A 69 -4.95 -12.44 27.93
N SER A 70 -4.30 -13.46 27.38
CA SER A 70 -3.30 -13.31 26.34
C SER A 70 -3.97 -13.03 24.99
N ASP A 71 -3.39 -12.12 24.23
CA ASP A 71 -3.91 -11.66 22.94
C ASP A 71 -2.98 -12.13 21.80
N ASP A 72 -2.56 -13.39 21.88
CA ASP A 72 -1.47 -13.97 21.12
C ASP A 72 -1.53 -13.66 19.63
N PHE A 73 -2.69 -13.86 19.01
CA PHE A 73 -2.91 -13.64 17.57
C PHE A 73 -4.00 -12.59 17.31
N TRP A 74 -3.87 -11.40 17.90
CA TRP A 74 -4.86 -10.32 17.80
C TRP A 74 -5.20 -9.91 16.35
N ILE A 75 -4.31 -10.13 15.40
CA ILE A 75 -4.53 -9.80 13.99
C ILE A 75 -5.63 -10.63 13.33
N HIS A 76 -5.93 -11.82 13.87
CA HIS A 76 -7.00 -12.71 13.39
C HIS A 76 -8.32 -12.52 14.12
N THR A 77 -8.32 -11.76 15.19
CA THR A 77 -9.55 -11.50 15.96
C THR A 77 -10.34 -10.37 15.30
N PRO A 78 -11.62 -10.58 14.94
CA PRO A 78 -12.48 -9.48 14.50
C PRO A 78 -12.48 -8.37 15.57
N ASN A 79 -12.28 -7.13 15.14
CA ASN A 79 -12.18 -5.98 16.05
C ASN A 79 -13.51 -5.59 16.73
N THR A 80 -14.32 -6.56 17.07
CA THR A 80 -15.53 -6.38 17.87
C THR A 80 -15.25 -6.16 19.35
N VAL A 81 -14.00 -6.39 19.76
CA VAL A 81 -13.57 -6.36 21.15
C VAL A 81 -12.29 -5.57 21.30
N PRO A 82 -12.03 -5.04 22.47
CA PRO A 82 -10.85 -4.30 22.87
C PRO A 82 -9.49 -5.02 22.72
N SER A 83 -9.38 -6.13 22.03
CA SER A 83 -8.06 -6.75 21.74
C SER A 83 -7.14 -5.78 21.00
N ASP A 84 -7.71 -4.90 20.20
CA ASP A 84 -7.03 -3.74 19.64
C ASP A 84 -7.20 -2.48 20.52
N PHE A 85 -7.28 -2.69 21.79
CA PHE A 85 -7.35 -1.62 22.77
C PHE A 85 -6.18 -0.64 22.63
N PRO A 86 -6.35 0.67 22.93
CA PRO A 86 -5.25 1.62 22.91
C PRO A 86 -4.06 1.17 23.73
N TYR A 87 -4.31 0.41 24.79
CA TYR A 87 -3.27 -0.20 25.60
C TYR A 87 -2.52 -1.29 24.79
N GLY A 88 -1.27 -1.05 24.58
CA GLY A 88 -0.39 -1.98 23.87
C GLY A 88 -0.34 -1.82 22.35
N GLN A 89 -1.07 -0.88 21.74
CA GLN A 89 -1.02 -0.66 20.30
C GLN A 89 0.42 -0.35 19.81
N ASN A 90 1.14 0.52 20.48
CA ASN A 90 2.54 0.84 20.14
C ASN A 90 3.42 -0.42 20.18
N ARG A 91 3.21 -1.29 21.16
CA ARG A 91 3.91 -2.58 21.26
C ARG A 91 3.51 -3.51 20.11
N LYS A 92 2.22 -3.67 19.85
CA LYS A 92 1.70 -4.50 18.76
C LYS A 92 2.18 -4.00 17.40
N GLN A 93 2.20 -2.69 17.16
CA GLN A 93 2.78 -2.08 15.95
C GLN A 93 4.28 -2.37 15.83
N ALA A 94 5.02 -2.33 16.94
CA ALA A 94 6.44 -2.71 16.95
C ALA A 94 6.64 -4.19 16.65
N ILE A 95 5.75 -5.07 17.14
CA ILE A 95 5.79 -6.50 16.84
C ILE A 95 5.50 -6.74 15.35
N VAL A 96 4.50 -6.08 14.75
CA VAL A 96 4.23 -6.15 13.31
C VAL A 96 5.44 -5.70 12.50
N SER A 97 6.07 -4.58 12.89
CA SER A 97 7.31 -4.12 12.24
C SER A 97 8.44 -5.15 12.36
N GLY A 98 8.64 -5.70 13.57
CA GLY A 98 9.67 -6.70 13.85
C GLY A 98 9.42 -8.01 13.06
N TRP A 99 8.17 -8.44 12.96
CA TRP A 99 7.74 -9.57 12.15
C TRP A 99 8.12 -9.38 10.67
N TRP A 100 7.76 -8.23 10.09
CA TRP A 100 8.08 -7.94 8.70
C TRP A 100 9.59 -7.87 8.45
N TRP A 101 10.33 -7.14 9.31
CA TRP A 101 11.79 -7.02 9.20
C TRP A 101 12.50 -8.35 9.39
N TYR A 102 12.04 -9.21 10.30
CA TYR A 102 12.61 -10.53 10.52
C TYR A 102 12.52 -11.38 9.26
N ASN A 103 11.34 -11.46 8.64
CA ASN A 103 11.15 -12.20 7.41
C ASN A 103 11.98 -11.61 6.26
N ALA A 104 11.98 -10.29 6.10
CA ALA A 104 12.73 -9.59 5.07
C ALA A 104 14.26 -9.75 5.22
N TYR A 105 14.77 -9.81 6.45
CA TYR A 105 16.20 -9.93 6.72
C TYR A 105 16.72 -11.37 6.57
N LYS A 106 15.87 -12.38 6.78
CA LYS A 106 16.29 -13.79 6.74
C LYS A 106 16.59 -14.33 5.36
N GLN A 107 16.23 -13.62 4.31
CA GLN A 107 16.35 -14.16 2.96
C GLN A 107 16.81 -13.13 1.93
N ASN A 108 17.33 -13.65 0.82
CA ASN A 108 17.77 -12.87 -0.32
C ASN A 108 16.66 -12.88 -1.38
N ASN A 109 15.71 -11.94 -1.26
CA ASN A 109 14.53 -11.87 -2.11
C ASN A 109 14.21 -10.43 -2.49
N LEU A 110 13.83 -10.21 -3.74
CA LEU A 110 13.48 -8.90 -4.26
C LEU A 110 12.13 -8.42 -3.76
N LYS A 111 11.19 -9.33 -3.46
CA LYS A 111 9.82 -9.01 -3.01
C LYS A 111 9.82 -8.05 -1.82
N HIS A 112 10.63 -8.35 -0.80
CA HIS A 112 10.72 -7.50 0.40
C HIS A 112 11.29 -6.09 0.08
N LYS A 113 12.23 -5.98 -0.86
CA LYS A 113 12.73 -4.68 -1.31
C LYS A 113 11.66 -3.87 -2.03
N LEU A 114 10.86 -4.53 -2.85
CA LEU A 114 9.74 -3.88 -3.54
C LEU A 114 8.63 -3.52 -2.57
N THR A 115 8.29 -4.39 -1.61
CA THR A 115 7.34 -4.06 -0.53
C THR A 115 7.79 -2.82 0.24
N PHE A 116 9.08 -2.73 0.59
CA PHE A 116 9.63 -1.55 1.25
C PHE A 116 9.58 -0.30 0.35
N PHE A 117 9.89 -0.44 -0.93
CA PHE A 117 9.76 0.64 -1.90
C PHE A 117 8.33 1.13 -2.00
N LEU A 118 7.36 0.21 -2.11
CA LEU A 118 5.93 0.56 -2.13
C LEU A 118 5.51 1.26 -0.83
N HIS A 119 6.02 0.82 0.32
CA HIS A 119 5.79 1.51 1.60
C HIS A 119 6.35 2.94 1.61
N THR A 120 7.46 3.22 0.94
CA THR A 120 7.98 4.59 0.80
C THR A 120 7.22 5.46 -0.20
N THR A 121 6.39 4.85 -1.03
CA THR A 121 5.52 5.53 -2.01
C THR A 121 4.13 5.75 -1.43
N PHE A 122 3.45 4.69 -1.00
CA PHE A 122 2.12 4.72 -0.37
C PHE A 122 2.23 4.80 1.15
N THR A 123 2.96 5.78 1.64
CA THR A 123 3.39 5.84 3.05
C THR A 123 2.23 5.95 4.04
N VAL A 124 2.29 5.16 5.12
CA VAL A 124 1.57 5.38 6.38
C VAL A 124 2.56 5.36 7.55
N SER A 125 2.27 6.08 8.62
CA SER A 125 3.07 6.03 9.84
C SER A 125 2.46 5.03 10.83
N LYS A 126 3.27 4.07 11.28
CA LYS A 126 2.83 3.11 12.30
C LYS A 126 2.60 3.78 13.67
N ASP A 127 3.36 4.84 13.95
CA ASP A 127 3.34 5.52 15.25
C ASP A 127 2.32 6.66 15.31
N ASP A 128 1.86 7.12 14.14
CA ASP A 128 0.98 8.26 14.03
C ASP A 128 0.02 8.09 12.83
N GLY A 129 -1.28 8.06 13.10
CA GLY A 129 -2.33 8.10 12.11
C GLY A 129 -2.78 6.77 11.50
N VAL A 130 -1.99 5.70 11.47
CA VAL A 130 -2.47 4.40 10.90
C VAL A 130 -3.59 3.78 11.73
N GLY A 131 -3.70 4.15 12.99
CA GLY A 131 -4.69 3.63 13.92
C GLY A 131 -4.27 2.30 14.54
N LYS A 132 -4.99 1.23 14.29
CA LYS A 132 -4.75 -0.08 14.91
C LYS A 132 -3.58 -0.83 14.28
N SER A 133 -2.89 -1.62 15.11
CA SER A 133 -1.78 -2.49 14.66
C SER A 133 -2.21 -3.52 13.63
N SER A 134 -3.46 -4.00 13.69
CA SER A 134 -4.05 -4.89 12.68
C SER A 134 -4.22 -4.19 11.32
N TYR A 135 -4.54 -2.89 11.29
CA TYR A 135 -4.58 -2.14 10.02
C TYR A 135 -3.19 -1.99 9.42
N PHE A 136 -2.18 -1.76 10.26
CA PHE A 136 -0.79 -1.70 9.81
C PHE A 136 -0.31 -3.05 9.24
N TYR A 137 -0.73 -4.17 9.85
CA TYR A 137 -0.46 -5.50 9.32
C TYR A 137 -1.13 -5.72 7.97
N ASP A 138 -2.43 -5.43 7.85
CA ASP A 138 -3.19 -5.57 6.61
C ASP A 138 -2.58 -4.74 5.48
N TYR A 139 -2.21 -3.49 5.78
CA TYR A 139 -1.53 -2.60 4.85
C TYR A 139 -0.20 -3.18 4.34
N LEU A 140 0.67 -3.71 5.23
CA LEU A 140 1.92 -4.34 4.81
C LEU A 140 1.68 -5.58 3.96
N LYS A 141 0.67 -6.40 4.29
CA LYS A 141 0.27 -7.57 3.50
C LYS A 141 -0.23 -7.17 2.11
N LEU A 142 -0.97 -6.06 2.00
CA LEU A 142 -1.43 -5.54 0.71
C LEU A 142 -0.25 -5.12 -0.18
N LEU A 143 0.73 -4.40 0.37
CA LEU A 143 1.94 -4.03 -0.38
C LEU A 143 2.77 -5.25 -0.77
N GLU A 144 2.88 -6.24 0.12
CA GLU A 144 3.59 -7.48 -0.16
C GLU A 144 2.91 -8.29 -1.28
N PHE A 145 1.57 -8.35 -1.28
CA PHE A 145 0.80 -9.02 -2.32
C PHE A 145 1.08 -8.43 -3.71
N TYR A 146 1.12 -7.10 -3.79
CA TYR A 146 1.36 -6.38 -5.06
C TYR A 146 2.83 -6.06 -5.35
N ALA A 147 3.78 -6.57 -4.56
CA ALA A 147 5.21 -6.28 -4.77
C ALA A 147 5.73 -6.68 -6.17
N PHE A 148 5.19 -7.75 -6.76
CA PHE A 148 5.41 -8.15 -8.16
C PHE A 148 4.16 -7.95 -9.03
N GLY A 149 3.17 -7.26 -8.52
CA GLY A 149 1.89 -7.07 -9.17
C GLY A 149 1.79 -5.80 -10.01
N ASN A 150 0.55 -5.44 -10.33
CA ASN A 150 0.23 -4.25 -11.11
C ASN A 150 0.04 -3.03 -10.19
N ILE A 151 0.77 -1.95 -10.45
CA ILE A 151 0.74 -0.72 -9.64
C ILE A 151 -0.60 0.00 -9.70
N LYS A 152 -1.30 0.00 -10.84
CA LYS A 152 -2.64 0.58 -10.95
C LYS A 152 -3.64 -0.18 -10.10
N THR A 153 -3.56 -1.52 -10.10
CA THR A 153 -4.41 -2.34 -9.24
C THR A 153 -4.11 -2.07 -7.77
N LEU A 154 -2.84 -1.92 -7.38
CA LEU A 154 -2.49 -1.52 -6.03
C LEU A 154 -3.07 -0.15 -5.68
N ALA A 155 -2.98 0.85 -6.57
CA ALA A 155 -3.54 2.18 -6.34
C ALA A 155 -5.06 2.16 -6.09
N LYS A 156 -5.79 1.27 -6.81
CA LYS A 156 -7.21 1.03 -6.56
C LYS A 156 -7.44 0.39 -5.18
N LYS A 157 -6.67 -0.63 -4.84
CA LYS A 157 -6.83 -1.38 -3.58
C LYS A 157 -6.43 -0.56 -2.35
N ILE A 158 -5.37 0.24 -2.43
CA ILE A 158 -4.91 1.08 -1.31
C ILE A 158 -5.94 2.15 -0.93
N THR A 159 -6.82 2.56 -1.86
CA THR A 159 -7.95 3.46 -1.61
C THR A 159 -8.94 2.87 -0.60
N TYR A 160 -9.02 1.56 -0.49
CA TYR A 160 -9.87 0.84 0.46
C TYR A 160 -9.10 0.29 1.66
N ASP A 161 -7.79 0.48 1.75
CA ASP A 161 -7.01 0.01 2.90
C ASP A 161 -7.40 0.75 4.19
N ASN A 162 -7.72 0.01 5.24
CA ASN A 162 -8.19 0.59 6.51
C ASN A 162 -7.12 1.49 7.18
N GLY A 163 -5.85 1.14 7.04
CA GLY A 163 -4.75 1.95 7.57
C GLY A 163 -4.59 3.26 6.82
N MET A 164 -4.64 3.22 5.49
CA MET A 164 -4.57 4.40 4.62
C MET A 164 -5.79 5.31 4.81
N LEU A 165 -7.00 4.74 4.86
CA LEU A 165 -8.26 5.47 5.11
C LEU A 165 -8.22 6.24 6.43
N ASN A 166 -7.57 5.67 7.46
CA ASN A 166 -7.38 6.34 8.75
C ASN A 166 -6.24 7.36 8.71
N TYR A 167 -5.12 7.02 8.10
CA TYR A 167 -3.91 7.85 8.08
C TYR A 167 -4.11 9.18 7.35
N LEU A 168 -4.82 9.17 6.22
CA LEU A 168 -5.09 10.36 5.42
C LEU A 168 -6.52 10.89 5.57
N ASP A 169 -7.23 10.47 6.63
CA ASP A 169 -8.58 10.93 7.00
C ASP A 169 -9.65 10.76 5.90
N ASN A 170 -9.41 9.91 4.89
CA ASN A 170 -10.40 9.71 3.84
C ASN A 170 -11.70 9.06 4.37
N THR A 171 -11.63 8.37 5.50
CA THR A 171 -12.82 7.84 6.19
C THR A 171 -13.80 8.95 6.61
N THR A 172 -13.37 10.20 6.74
CA THR A 172 -14.24 11.36 7.04
C THR A 172 -14.80 11.99 5.77
N ASN A 173 -14.22 11.73 4.61
CA ASN A 173 -14.61 12.29 3.32
C ASN A 173 -16.04 11.85 2.95
N ASN A 174 -16.91 12.82 2.65
CA ASN A 174 -18.30 12.57 2.24
C ASN A 174 -18.81 13.66 1.30
N LYS A 175 -19.92 13.38 0.61
CA LYS A 175 -20.50 14.28 -0.41
C LYS A 175 -20.84 15.68 0.07
N ASN A 176 -21.14 15.87 1.37
CA ASN A 176 -21.50 17.16 1.94
C ASN A 176 -20.31 17.95 2.49
N ASN A 177 -19.23 17.23 2.79
CA ASN A 177 -17.98 17.79 3.31
C ASN A 177 -16.80 17.01 2.71
N PRO A 178 -16.43 17.29 1.45
CA PRO A 178 -15.29 16.63 0.82
C PRO A 178 -14.00 16.92 1.59
N ASN A 179 -13.20 15.87 1.81
CA ASN A 179 -11.87 15.95 2.41
C ASN A 179 -10.83 15.71 1.32
N GLU A 180 -10.01 16.71 1.05
CA GLU A 180 -9.04 16.70 -0.05
C GLU A 180 -7.71 16.02 0.31
N ASN A 181 -7.47 15.68 1.57
CA ASN A 181 -6.17 15.20 2.04
C ASN A 181 -5.70 13.98 1.25
N TYR A 182 -6.51 12.91 1.23
CA TYR A 182 -6.19 11.70 0.47
C TYR A 182 -6.10 11.98 -1.05
N ALA A 183 -7.00 12.80 -1.58
CA ALA A 183 -7.02 13.14 -3.00
C ALA A 183 -5.72 13.86 -3.43
N ARG A 184 -5.23 14.77 -2.60
CA ARG A 184 -3.98 15.49 -2.80
C ARG A 184 -2.79 14.53 -2.81
N GLU A 185 -2.67 13.70 -1.78
CA GLU A 185 -1.57 12.73 -1.68
C GLU A 185 -1.62 11.70 -2.82
N PHE A 186 -2.82 11.31 -3.24
CA PHE A 186 -3.00 10.39 -4.37
C PHE A 186 -2.38 10.94 -5.66
N LEU A 187 -2.62 12.20 -5.98
CA LEU A 187 -2.05 12.85 -7.16
C LEU A 187 -0.58 13.25 -6.96
N GLU A 188 -0.25 13.82 -5.80
CA GLU A 188 1.06 14.42 -5.56
C GLU A 188 2.18 13.42 -5.26
N LEU A 189 1.87 12.35 -4.51
CA LEU A 189 2.89 11.41 -4.03
C LEU A 189 2.72 10.01 -4.60
N PHE A 190 1.48 9.56 -4.80
CA PHE A 190 1.23 8.16 -5.13
C PHE A 190 1.22 7.88 -6.63
N THR A 191 0.87 8.89 -7.46
CA THR A 191 0.68 8.66 -8.90
C THR A 191 1.49 9.61 -9.78
N ILE A 192 0.97 10.77 -10.16
CA ILE A 192 1.50 11.60 -11.28
C ILE A 192 2.48 12.69 -10.86
N LEU A 193 2.62 12.96 -9.55
CA LEU A 193 3.43 14.06 -9.02
C LEU A 193 2.95 15.46 -9.48
N LYS A 194 3.49 16.53 -8.88
CA LYS A 194 3.05 17.91 -9.19
C LYS A 194 3.42 18.37 -10.58
N GLY A 195 4.61 18.09 -11.01
CA GLY A 195 5.22 18.80 -12.14
C GLY A 195 5.55 20.27 -11.80
N PRO A 196 6.02 21.06 -12.77
CA PRO A 196 6.24 22.49 -12.62
C PRO A 196 4.97 23.26 -12.23
N GLN A 197 5.10 24.22 -11.31
CA GLN A 197 4.00 25.11 -10.95
C GLN A 197 3.73 26.13 -12.08
N ILE A 198 2.47 26.31 -12.45
CA ILE A 198 2.01 27.22 -13.51
C ILE A 198 1.09 28.34 -13.00
N GLY A 199 0.70 28.29 -11.72
CA GLY A 199 -0.13 29.27 -11.03
C GLY A 199 -0.27 28.90 -9.56
N GLU A 200 -0.93 29.75 -8.77
CA GLU A 200 -1.20 29.45 -7.36
C GLU A 200 -2.08 28.19 -7.26
N GLY A 201 -1.60 27.15 -6.57
CA GLY A 201 -2.27 25.85 -6.45
C GLY A 201 -2.35 25.02 -7.73
N ASN A 202 -1.86 25.54 -8.88
CA ASN A 202 -1.93 24.85 -10.16
C ASN A 202 -0.55 24.40 -10.64
N TYR A 203 -0.50 23.16 -11.13
CA TYR A 203 0.70 22.50 -11.62
C TYR A 203 0.47 21.95 -13.03
N THR A 204 1.52 21.57 -13.73
CA THR A 204 1.39 21.02 -15.09
C THR A 204 0.65 19.69 -15.12
N ASN A 205 0.71 18.90 -14.05
CA ASN A 205 0.13 17.58 -14.03
C ASN A 205 -1.30 17.55 -13.47
N TYR A 206 -1.71 18.56 -12.68
CA TYR A 206 -3.07 18.73 -12.16
C TYR A 206 -3.29 20.16 -11.67
N THR A 207 -4.55 20.50 -11.43
CA THR A 207 -4.97 21.78 -10.83
C THR A 207 -5.62 21.55 -9.46
N GLU A 208 -5.80 22.60 -8.68
CA GLU A 208 -6.52 22.52 -7.40
C GLU A 208 -7.96 22.01 -7.59
N THR A 209 -8.60 22.39 -8.72
CA THR A 209 -9.94 21.87 -9.06
C THR A 209 -9.92 20.37 -9.30
N ASP A 210 -8.83 19.81 -9.82
CA ASP A 210 -8.70 18.35 -10.00
C ASP A 210 -8.59 17.62 -8.64
N ILE A 211 -7.93 18.21 -7.65
CA ILE A 211 -7.89 17.66 -6.27
C ILE A 211 -9.31 17.64 -5.69
N GLN A 212 -10.05 18.74 -5.81
CA GLN A 212 -11.44 18.81 -5.33
C GLN A 212 -12.34 17.79 -6.03
N THR A 213 -12.13 17.62 -7.32
CA THR A 213 -12.85 16.63 -8.12
C THR A 213 -12.49 15.20 -7.71
N THR A 214 -11.21 14.94 -7.47
CA THR A 214 -10.71 13.65 -6.95
C THR A 214 -11.27 13.35 -5.56
N ALA A 215 -11.39 14.35 -4.68
CA ALA A 215 -12.01 14.17 -3.38
C ALA A 215 -13.47 13.70 -3.48
N LYS A 216 -14.21 14.14 -4.51
CA LYS A 216 -15.58 13.66 -4.79
C LYS A 216 -15.59 12.20 -5.26
N ILE A 217 -14.60 11.78 -6.07
CA ILE A 217 -14.40 10.37 -6.46
C ILE A 217 -14.23 9.48 -5.22
N PHE A 218 -13.40 9.89 -4.27
CA PHE A 218 -13.08 9.11 -3.07
C PHE A 218 -14.07 9.35 -1.91
N SER A 219 -15.11 10.16 -2.11
CA SER A 219 -16.12 10.39 -1.06
C SER A 219 -16.92 9.13 -0.74
N GLY A 220 -17.26 8.95 0.52
CA GLY A 220 -18.04 7.80 0.98
C GLY A 220 -17.27 6.50 1.12
N ILE A 221 -15.98 6.46 0.82
CA ILE A 221 -15.16 5.29 1.14
C ILE A 221 -14.83 5.31 2.63
N LYS A 222 -15.21 4.26 3.33
CA LYS A 222 -15.18 4.18 4.79
C LYS A 222 -14.34 3.01 5.27
N MET A 223 -13.63 3.27 6.35
CA MET A 223 -12.94 2.25 7.11
C MET A 223 -13.95 1.25 7.73
N LYS A 224 -13.57 -0.03 7.80
CA LYS A 224 -14.36 -1.07 8.46
C LYS A 224 -13.63 -1.50 9.76
N PRO A 225 -14.02 -0.94 10.92
CA PRO A 225 -13.26 -1.13 12.16
C PRO A 225 -13.16 -2.57 12.66
N ASN A 226 -14.12 -3.43 12.36
CA ASN A 226 -14.12 -4.85 12.74
C ASN A 226 -13.47 -5.77 11.70
N ARG A 227 -12.98 -5.21 10.57
CA ARG A 227 -12.23 -5.93 9.54
C ARG A 227 -12.99 -7.13 8.94
N ASP A 228 -14.30 -7.11 8.91
CA ASP A 228 -15.16 -8.18 8.38
C ASP A 228 -15.49 -8.05 6.90
N VAL A 229 -15.07 -6.96 6.25
CA VAL A 229 -15.10 -6.82 4.79
C VAL A 229 -13.77 -7.27 4.24
N ILE A 230 -13.79 -8.32 3.43
CA ILE A 230 -12.60 -8.96 2.88
C ILE A 230 -12.54 -8.70 1.38
N ASP A 231 -11.38 -8.26 0.90
CA ASP A 231 -11.12 -8.15 -0.53
C ASP A 231 -11.06 -9.54 -1.16
N PRO A 232 -11.93 -9.85 -2.13
CA PRO A 232 -11.99 -11.19 -2.73
C PRO A 232 -10.74 -11.58 -3.53
N ASP A 233 -9.95 -10.59 -4.00
CA ASP A 233 -8.76 -10.85 -4.80
C ASP A 233 -7.53 -11.15 -3.94
N THR A 234 -7.45 -10.53 -2.76
CA THR A 234 -6.26 -10.62 -1.89
C THR A 234 -6.50 -11.41 -0.61
N GLY A 235 -7.76 -11.58 -0.19
CA GLY A 235 -8.12 -12.14 1.11
C GLY A 235 -7.83 -11.21 2.30
N ILE A 236 -7.47 -9.95 2.05
CA ILE A 236 -7.09 -8.98 3.08
C ILE A 236 -8.29 -8.14 3.49
N PRO A 237 -8.45 -7.83 4.80
CA PRO A 237 -9.48 -6.91 5.26
C PRO A 237 -9.38 -5.53 4.63
N MET A 238 -10.50 -4.97 4.21
CA MET A 238 -10.58 -3.66 3.56
C MET A 238 -11.75 -2.81 4.08
N GLY A 239 -11.78 -1.53 3.69
CA GLY A 239 -12.92 -0.64 3.83
C GLY A 239 -14.04 -0.95 2.84
N TYR A 240 -15.06 -0.12 2.82
CA TYR A 240 -16.25 -0.29 1.99
C TYR A 240 -16.78 1.05 1.48
N ALA A 241 -17.62 1.02 0.44
CA ALA A 241 -18.33 2.19 -0.04
C ALA A 241 -19.65 2.38 0.73
N LEU A 242 -19.78 3.49 1.45
CA LEU A 242 -21.04 3.93 2.05
C LEU A 242 -21.78 4.80 1.03
N VAL A 243 -22.61 4.16 0.21
CA VAL A 243 -23.33 4.74 -0.93
C VAL A 243 -24.00 6.07 -0.59
N GLY A 244 -24.69 6.16 0.55
CA GLY A 244 -25.38 7.38 0.98
C GLY A 244 -24.47 8.59 1.24
N GLN A 245 -23.16 8.40 1.35
CA GLN A 245 -22.17 9.45 1.56
C GLN A 245 -21.29 9.73 0.33
N HIS A 246 -21.46 8.95 -0.74
CA HIS A 246 -20.75 9.19 -2.00
C HIS A 246 -21.36 10.33 -2.79
N ASN A 247 -20.54 11.10 -3.50
CA ASN A 247 -20.99 12.15 -4.41
C ASN A 247 -21.40 11.54 -5.75
N THR A 248 -22.63 11.71 -6.15
CA THR A 248 -23.23 11.11 -7.37
C THR A 248 -23.20 12.02 -8.59
N ASP A 249 -22.63 13.24 -8.49
CA ASP A 249 -22.50 14.13 -9.64
C ASP A 249 -21.44 13.61 -10.62
N SER A 250 -21.55 13.98 -11.89
CA SER A 250 -20.45 13.76 -12.83
C SER A 250 -19.24 14.61 -12.47
N LYS A 251 -18.05 14.06 -12.60
CA LYS A 251 -16.76 14.66 -12.23
C LYS A 251 -15.97 14.99 -13.49
N THR A 252 -15.86 16.29 -13.81
CA THR A 252 -15.09 16.76 -14.95
C THR A 252 -13.74 17.29 -14.49
N PHE A 253 -12.68 16.78 -15.05
CA PHE A 253 -11.30 17.14 -14.77
C PHE A 253 -10.81 18.24 -15.73
N SER A 254 -9.68 18.85 -15.38
CA SER A 254 -9.09 19.93 -16.17
C SER A 254 -8.45 19.44 -17.48
N ASN A 255 -7.90 20.38 -18.23
CA ASN A 255 -7.13 20.08 -19.44
C ASN A 255 -5.90 19.19 -19.18
N ALA A 256 -5.37 19.16 -17.96
CA ALA A 256 -4.30 18.22 -17.57
C ALA A 256 -4.73 16.74 -17.79
N PHE A 257 -6.02 16.47 -17.65
CA PHE A 257 -6.67 15.19 -17.94
C PHE A 257 -7.53 15.21 -19.21
N ASN A 258 -7.17 16.04 -20.20
CA ASN A 258 -7.88 16.18 -21.47
C ASN A 258 -9.38 16.54 -21.31
N ASN A 259 -9.76 17.24 -20.26
CA ASN A 259 -11.15 17.59 -19.91
C ASN A 259 -12.07 16.35 -19.80
N GLN A 260 -11.50 15.22 -19.38
CA GLN A 260 -12.26 13.98 -19.25
C GLN A 260 -13.32 14.10 -18.16
N THR A 261 -14.47 13.48 -18.39
CA THR A 261 -15.57 13.41 -17.41
C THR A 261 -15.83 11.97 -17.02
N ILE A 262 -15.88 11.70 -15.72
CA ILE A 262 -16.28 10.42 -15.14
C ILE A 262 -17.72 10.59 -14.65
N SER A 263 -18.61 9.67 -15.07
CA SER A 263 -20.01 9.68 -14.66
C SER A 263 -20.15 9.29 -13.21
N GLY A 264 -20.90 10.05 -12.43
CA GLY A 264 -21.18 9.74 -11.05
C GLY A 264 -22.06 8.48 -10.91
N GLN A 265 -21.84 7.75 -9.84
CA GLN A 265 -22.49 6.46 -9.58
C GLN A 265 -23.26 6.48 -8.26
N SER A 266 -24.26 5.62 -8.14
CA SER A 266 -25.20 5.62 -7.01
C SER A 266 -25.39 4.27 -6.31
N ASP A 267 -24.55 3.28 -6.65
CA ASP A 267 -24.51 1.98 -5.99
C ASP A 267 -23.06 1.54 -5.78
N GLU A 268 -22.84 0.51 -4.99
CA GLU A 268 -21.49 0.07 -4.59
C GLU A 268 -20.64 -0.39 -5.77
N ALA A 269 -21.22 -1.13 -6.71
CA ALA A 269 -20.50 -1.62 -7.89
C ALA A 269 -20.10 -0.47 -8.82
N GLY A 270 -21.01 0.49 -9.02
CA GLY A 270 -20.75 1.70 -9.80
C GLY A 270 -19.68 2.59 -9.15
N ILE A 271 -19.69 2.78 -7.82
CA ILE A 271 -18.64 3.54 -7.11
C ILE A 271 -17.27 2.88 -7.31
N LYS A 272 -17.21 1.56 -7.27
CA LYS A 272 -15.97 0.84 -7.56
C LYS A 272 -15.52 1.08 -9.00
N GLN A 273 -16.45 1.01 -9.96
CA GLN A 273 -16.13 1.29 -11.37
C GLN A 273 -15.67 2.73 -11.57
N GLU A 274 -16.28 3.70 -10.90
CA GLU A 274 -15.88 5.12 -10.93
C GLU A 274 -14.42 5.32 -10.47
N ILE A 275 -14.01 4.62 -9.39
CA ILE A 275 -12.63 4.63 -8.91
C ILE A 275 -11.71 3.93 -9.92
N ASP A 276 -12.16 2.85 -10.53
CA ASP A 276 -11.41 2.13 -11.57
C ASP A 276 -11.16 3.04 -12.78
N ASP A 277 -12.19 3.71 -13.27
CA ASP A 277 -12.10 4.65 -14.40
C ASP A 277 -11.17 5.83 -14.07
N TYR A 278 -11.25 6.34 -12.84
CA TYR A 278 -10.37 7.40 -12.37
C TYR A 278 -8.89 6.97 -12.35
N VAL A 279 -8.58 5.81 -11.80
CA VAL A 279 -7.19 5.30 -11.77
C VAL A 279 -6.67 4.97 -13.17
N GLU A 280 -7.53 4.56 -14.09
CA GLU A 280 -7.13 4.37 -15.50
C GLU A 280 -6.83 5.70 -16.21
N MET A 281 -7.52 6.79 -15.85
CA MET A 281 -7.29 8.12 -16.38
C MET A 281 -5.97 8.73 -15.88
N VAL A 282 -5.64 8.51 -14.59
CA VAL A 282 -4.43 9.00 -13.92
C VAL A 282 -3.21 8.16 -14.31
#